data_4f6718c15a4c4afd2c85882d3dff56f5
#
_entry.id   4f6718c15a4c4afd2c85882d3dff56f5
#
_cell.length_a   1.000
_cell.length_b   1.000
_cell.length_c   1.000
_cell.angle_alpha   90.00
_cell.angle_beta   90.00
_cell.angle_gamma   90.00
#
_symmetry.space_group_name_H-M   'P 1'
#
loop_
_entity.id
_entity.type
_entity.pdbx_description
1 polymer ?
#
loop_
_entity_poly.entity_id
_entity_poly.type
_entity_poly.pdbx_seq_one_letter_code
_entity_poly.pdbx_strand_id
1 'polypeptide(L)'
;MLSVKSELLTALAAELERLAPGAASLARFESPKLAAHGDWACTAAMPLAKQLKTNPRLLAQQLVAALQAQPAFGRWVQGLEIAGPGFINLRLQPAAQQQVLREVLQAGAHYGCQPSNGQRVLVEFVSANPTGPLHVGHARQAALGDAICNLLHSQGWQVHREFYYNDAGVQIETLARSVHLRALGHKPGDPEWPESAYNGDYIADIAAGFLARQTVRADDRSYSASGDPADLDGLREFAVAWLRHEQDLDLQALAVRFDQYYLESSLYTSGRVAQTVQRLVESGHTYEQDGALWLRSTAFGDDKDRVMRKSATVAPDGSPLEGGYTYFVPDVAYHISKWERGYTKVVNIQGSDHHGTIARVRAGLQAAGVGIPSGYPDYVLHTMVRVLRGGQEVKISKRAGSYVTLRDLIEWTSRDAVRFFLLSRKPDTEYTFDVDLAVQQNNDNPVYYVQYAHARICSVLAAWGGAREQLQTVDLSPLQGPQAQALLRLLARYPEVLSNAAADFAPHDVSFYLRELAAAYHSYYDAERILVDDPLLKHARLALVAATAQVLHNGLALLGVSAPVKM
;
A
#
# COMPACT_ATOMS: atom_id res chain seq x y z
N MET A 1 26.16 0.26 0.72
CA MET A 1 26.01 -0.48 2.00
C MET A 1 25.38 -1.86 1.84
N LEU A 2 24.55 -2.08 0.82
CA LEU A 2 24.00 -3.43 0.53
C LEU A 2 25.12 -4.44 0.23
N SER A 3 26.07 -4.07 -0.63
CA SER A 3 27.24 -4.91 -0.94
C SER A 3 28.11 -5.17 0.28
N VAL A 4 28.39 -4.16 1.09
CA VAL A 4 29.16 -4.29 2.34
C VAL A 4 28.42 -5.19 3.33
N LYS A 5 27.11 -4.98 3.54
CA LYS A 5 26.27 -5.81 4.43
C LYS A 5 26.26 -7.27 3.97
N SER A 6 26.11 -7.51 2.67
CA SER A 6 26.13 -8.86 2.08
C SER A 6 27.47 -9.56 2.27
N GLU A 7 28.59 -8.86 2.02
CA GLU A 7 29.95 -9.39 2.19
C GLU A 7 30.22 -9.78 3.66
N LEU A 8 29.83 -8.90 4.59
CA LEU A 8 29.99 -9.15 6.04
C LEU A 8 29.05 -10.27 6.53
N LEU A 9 27.81 -10.34 6.03
CA LEU A 9 26.87 -11.43 6.38
C LEU A 9 27.36 -12.78 5.86
N THR A 10 27.95 -12.83 4.67
CA THR A 10 28.54 -14.06 4.11
C THR A 10 29.68 -14.55 5.00
N ALA A 11 30.56 -13.66 5.43
CA ALA A 11 31.64 -14.00 6.34
C ALA A 11 31.13 -14.43 7.74
N LEU A 12 30.12 -13.75 8.28
CA LEU A 12 29.48 -14.13 9.54
C LEU A 12 28.80 -15.50 9.44
N ALA A 13 28.05 -15.76 8.37
CA ALA A 13 27.39 -17.05 8.13
C ALA A 13 28.39 -18.21 8.06
N ALA A 14 29.53 -18.02 7.40
CA ALA A 14 30.59 -19.01 7.32
C ALA A 14 31.19 -19.34 8.71
N GLU A 15 31.42 -18.31 9.53
CA GLU A 15 31.94 -18.54 10.90
C GLU A 15 30.90 -19.19 11.82
N LEU A 16 29.62 -18.84 11.70
CA LEU A 16 28.55 -19.48 12.44
C LEU A 16 28.41 -20.97 12.06
N GLU A 17 28.45 -21.27 10.77
CA GLU A 17 28.40 -22.66 10.27
C GLU A 17 29.58 -23.50 10.74
N ARG A 18 30.77 -22.90 10.84
CA ARG A 18 31.97 -23.55 11.40
C ARG A 18 31.83 -23.90 12.90
N LEU A 19 31.08 -23.06 13.63
CA LEU A 19 30.82 -23.30 15.07
C LEU A 19 29.76 -24.37 15.31
N ALA A 20 28.73 -24.40 14.48
CA ALA A 20 27.69 -25.42 14.54
C ALA A 20 26.99 -25.59 13.19
N PRO A 21 26.80 -26.83 12.69
CA PRO A 21 26.05 -27.08 11.45
C PRO A 21 24.64 -26.49 11.50
N GLY A 22 24.25 -25.76 10.44
CA GLY A 22 22.96 -25.09 10.31
C GLY A 22 22.88 -23.71 10.98
N ALA A 23 23.93 -23.27 11.69
CA ALA A 23 23.93 -21.97 12.35
C ALA A 23 24.11 -20.77 11.40
N ALA A 24 24.46 -20.98 10.13
CA ALA A 24 24.52 -19.93 9.12
C ALA A 24 23.21 -19.15 9.02
N SER A 25 22.06 -19.77 9.27
CA SER A 25 20.73 -19.16 9.28
C SER A 25 20.54 -18.07 10.36
N LEU A 26 21.41 -18.03 11.36
CA LEU A 26 21.41 -17.02 12.43
C LEU A 26 22.16 -15.75 12.02
N ALA A 27 22.84 -15.74 10.87
CA ALA A 27 23.59 -14.57 10.39
C ALA A 27 22.65 -13.42 10.04
N ARG A 28 22.64 -12.39 10.89
CA ARG A 28 21.88 -11.16 10.66
C ARG A 28 22.52 -9.99 11.37
N PHE A 29 22.35 -8.81 10.79
CA PHE A 29 22.67 -7.53 11.42
C PHE A 29 21.38 -6.71 11.57
N GLU A 30 21.25 -6.10 12.74
CA GLU A 30 20.14 -5.23 13.12
C GLU A 30 20.67 -3.81 13.37
N SER A 31 19.86 -2.79 13.11
CA SER A 31 20.22 -1.41 13.47
C SER A 31 20.11 -1.24 14.98
N PRO A 32 21.17 -0.79 15.68
CA PRO A 32 21.12 -0.57 17.12
C PRO A 32 20.18 0.59 17.46
N LYS A 33 19.49 0.50 18.62
CA LYS A 33 18.58 1.55 19.09
C LYS A 33 19.28 2.88 19.41
N LEU A 34 20.54 2.83 19.77
CA LEU A 34 21.36 4.00 20.12
C LEU A 34 22.57 4.05 19.20
N ALA A 35 22.82 5.22 18.58
CA ALA A 35 23.97 5.44 17.70
C ALA A 35 25.33 5.20 18.39
N ALA A 36 25.39 5.32 19.72
CA ALA A 36 26.59 5.01 20.51
C ALA A 36 27.02 3.54 20.39
N HIS A 37 26.08 2.64 20.07
CA HIS A 37 26.35 1.20 19.91
C HIS A 37 26.90 0.81 18.52
N GLY A 38 27.27 1.78 17.68
CA GLY A 38 27.83 1.53 16.35
C GLY A 38 26.79 1.59 15.24
N ASP A 39 27.18 1.04 14.07
CA ASP A 39 26.34 1.08 12.87
C ASP A 39 25.40 -0.13 12.76
N TRP A 40 25.87 -1.31 13.20
CA TRP A 40 25.10 -2.54 13.24
C TRP A 40 25.35 -3.34 14.53
N ALA A 41 24.40 -4.21 14.87
CA ALA A 41 24.50 -5.17 15.97
C ALA A 41 24.20 -6.59 15.47
N CYS A 42 25.00 -7.56 15.86
CA CYS A 42 24.77 -8.98 15.63
C CYS A 42 24.27 -9.64 16.91
N THR A 43 23.16 -10.38 16.83
CA THR A 43 22.53 -11.07 17.96
C THR A 43 22.76 -12.58 17.93
N ALA A 44 23.48 -13.12 16.93
CA ALA A 44 23.60 -14.55 16.65
C ALA A 44 24.21 -15.38 17.82
N ALA A 45 25.08 -14.78 18.63
CA ALA A 45 25.69 -15.48 19.74
C ALA A 45 24.69 -16.00 20.80
N MET A 46 23.57 -15.28 21.01
CA MET A 46 22.59 -15.67 22.04
C MET A 46 21.79 -16.93 21.68
N PRO A 47 21.12 -17.01 20.50
CA PRO A 47 20.41 -18.23 20.11
C PRO A 47 21.36 -19.42 19.89
N LEU A 48 22.55 -19.19 19.34
CA LEU A 48 23.54 -20.23 19.14
C LEU A 48 24.06 -20.78 20.49
N ALA A 49 24.31 -19.92 21.48
CA ALA A 49 24.71 -20.34 22.82
C ALA A 49 23.65 -21.20 23.51
N LYS A 50 22.35 -20.90 23.27
CA LYS A 50 21.25 -21.74 23.77
C LYS A 50 21.28 -23.14 23.14
N GLN A 51 21.55 -23.25 21.84
CA GLN A 51 21.68 -24.53 21.13
C GLN A 51 22.89 -25.34 21.66
N LEU A 52 24.03 -24.68 21.83
CA LEU A 52 25.28 -25.32 22.28
C LEU A 52 25.40 -25.46 23.81
N LYS A 53 24.40 -25.01 24.58
CA LYS A 53 24.40 -25.01 26.06
C LYS A 53 25.66 -24.36 26.65
N THR A 54 26.11 -23.25 26.09
CA THR A 54 27.29 -22.49 26.47
C THR A 54 26.96 -21.06 26.89
N ASN A 55 27.97 -20.33 27.40
CA ASN A 55 27.80 -18.92 27.75
C ASN A 55 27.80 -18.06 26.49
N PRO A 56 26.75 -17.26 26.25
CA PRO A 56 26.63 -16.44 25.02
C PRO A 56 27.73 -15.38 24.91
N ARG A 57 28.25 -14.84 26.02
CA ARG A 57 29.33 -13.86 26.00
C ARG A 57 30.67 -14.49 25.60
N LEU A 58 30.95 -15.74 26.06
CA LEU A 58 32.14 -16.49 25.61
C LEU A 58 32.04 -16.80 24.11
N LEU A 59 30.87 -17.21 23.65
CA LEU A 59 30.63 -17.45 22.22
C LEU A 59 30.78 -16.18 21.38
N ALA A 60 30.30 -15.04 21.87
CA ALA A 60 30.53 -13.75 21.23
C ALA A 60 32.02 -13.39 21.15
N GLN A 61 32.82 -13.70 22.18
CA GLN A 61 34.29 -13.51 22.15
C GLN A 61 34.95 -14.35 21.07
N GLN A 62 34.56 -15.64 20.96
CA GLN A 62 35.06 -16.53 19.91
C GLN A 62 34.70 -16.05 18.52
N LEU A 63 33.42 -15.59 18.30
CA LEU A 63 32.98 -15.03 17.07
C LEU A 63 33.75 -13.76 16.72
N VAL A 64 33.94 -12.82 17.64
CA VAL A 64 34.70 -11.60 17.41
C VAL A 64 36.12 -11.90 16.97
N ALA A 65 36.82 -12.83 17.65
CA ALA A 65 38.17 -13.23 17.27
C ALA A 65 38.23 -13.82 15.85
N ALA A 66 37.27 -14.67 15.50
CA ALA A 66 37.20 -15.29 14.18
C ALA A 66 36.87 -14.24 13.08
N LEU A 67 35.89 -13.34 13.34
CA LEU A 67 35.49 -12.29 12.40
C LEU A 67 36.59 -11.26 12.16
N GLN A 68 37.40 -10.91 13.19
CA GLN A 68 38.54 -10.02 13.02
C GLN A 68 39.61 -10.59 12.07
N ALA A 69 39.70 -11.91 11.94
CA ALA A 69 40.60 -12.56 10.99
C ALA A 69 40.04 -12.62 9.53
N GLN A 70 38.77 -12.30 9.33
CA GLN A 70 38.14 -12.33 8.01
C GLN A 70 38.50 -11.08 7.19
N PRO A 71 38.94 -11.24 5.93
CA PRO A 71 39.32 -10.10 5.06
C PRO A 71 38.22 -9.04 4.92
N ALA A 72 36.93 -9.45 4.83
CA ALA A 72 35.80 -8.54 4.74
C ALA A 72 35.67 -7.66 5.99
N PHE A 73 35.87 -8.20 7.18
CA PHE A 73 35.83 -7.44 8.43
C PHE A 73 37.03 -6.50 8.54
N GLY A 74 38.23 -6.93 8.20
CA GLY A 74 39.41 -6.05 8.15
C GLY A 74 39.25 -4.86 7.20
N ARG A 75 38.54 -5.06 6.08
CA ARG A 75 38.28 -4.03 5.07
C ARG A 75 37.21 -3.03 5.49
N TRP A 76 36.11 -3.49 6.10
CA TRP A 76 34.90 -2.70 6.26
C TRP A 76 34.57 -2.31 7.71
N VAL A 77 35.16 -3.00 8.71
CA VAL A 77 34.82 -2.81 10.11
C VAL A 77 35.98 -2.15 10.85
N GLN A 78 35.72 -1.00 11.48
CA GLN A 78 36.67 -0.28 12.30
C GLN A 78 36.83 -0.91 13.69
N GLY A 79 35.75 -1.47 14.24
CA GLY A 79 35.76 -2.08 15.57
C GLY A 79 34.56 -2.98 15.81
N LEU A 80 34.79 -4.00 16.66
CA LEU A 80 33.80 -4.92 17.18
C LEU A 80 33.77 -4.81 18.69
N GLU A 81 32.62 -4.59 19.30
CA GLU A 81 32.43 -4.42 20.73
C GLU A 81 31.36 -5.40 21.24
N ILE A 82 31.66 -6.12 22.33
CA ILE A 82 30.70 -7.04 22.96
C ILE A 82 29.94 -6.31 24.06
N ALA A 83 28.61 -6.18 23.87
CA ALA A 83 27.73 -5.55 24.82
C ALA A 83 26.76 -6.56 25.46
N GLY A 84 26.36 -6.29 26.73
CA GLY A 84 25.38 -7.07 27.45
C GLY A 84 25.67 -8.59 27.46
N PRO A 85 24.63 -9.43 27.22
CA PRO A 85 24.77 -10.89 27.32
C PRO A 85 25.45 -11.56 26.13
N GLY A 86 25.83 -10.81 25.06
CA GLY A 86 26.44 -11.40 23.87
C GLY A 86 26.06 -10.68 22.56
N PHE A 87 25.62 -9.43 22.62
CA PHE A 87 25.51 -8.58 21.44
C PHE A 87 26.92 -8.25 20.92
N ILE A 88 27.11 -8.28 19.62
CA ILE A 88 28.34 -7.82 18.97
C ILE A 88 27.99 -6.58 18.17
N ASN A 89 28.41 -5.42 18.65
CA ASN A 89 28.24 -4.14 17.97
C ASN A 89 29.36 -3.92 16.96
N LEU A 90 29.00 -3.48 15.75
CA LEU A 90 29.93 -3.22 14.66
C LEU A 90 30.00 -1.70 14.42
N ARG A 91 31.21 -1.19 14.38
CA ARG A 91 31.50 0.17 13.90
C ARG A 91 32.20 0.06 12.55
N LEU A 92 31.61 0.68 11.52
CA LEU A 92 32.10 0.57 10.15
C LEU A 92 33.24 1.56 9.89
N GLN A 93 34.12 1.20 8.95
CA GLN A 93 35.08 2.11 8.37
C GLN A 93 34.34 3.25 7.62
N PRO A 94 34.86 4.50 7.60
CA PRO A 94 34.28 5.57 6.79
C PRO A 94 34.10 5.18 5.32
N ALA A 95 35.03 4.42 4.74
CA ALA A 95 34.93 3.92 3.38
C ALA A 95 33.70 3.02 3.14
N ALA A 96 33.29 2.23 4.15
CA ALA A 96 32.09 1.40 4.08
C ALA A 96 30.82 2.26 4.06
N GLN A 97 30.78 3.34 4.85
CA GLN A 97 29.65 4.28 4.85
C GLN A 97 29.59 5.07 3.54
N GLN A 98 30.74 5.49 3.01
CA GLN A 98 30.82 6.20 1.73
C GLN A 98 30.44 5.33 0.53
N GLN A 99 30.61 3.99 0.61
CA GLN A 99 30.21 3.06 -0.45
C GLN A 99 28.72 3.17 -0.79
N VAL A 100 27.89 3.60 0.15
CA VAL A 100 26.45 3.81 -0.10
C VAL A 100 26.19 4.84 -1.20
N LEU A 101 27.00 5.89 -1.30
CA LEU A 101 26.81 6.92 -2.34
C LEU A 101 27.03 6.33 -3.74
N ARG A 102 28.06 5.50 -3.89
CA ARG A 102 28.33 4.81 -5.15
C ARG A 102 27.20 3.87 -5.51
N GLU A 103 26.68 3.09 -4.54
CA GLU A 103 25.54 2.19 -4.74
C GLU A 103 24.28 2.97 -5.16
N VAL A 104 23.97 4.09 -4.48
CA VAL A 104 22.80 4.93 -4.82
C VAL A 104 22.94 5.51 -6.23
N LEU A 105 24.08 6.11 -6.55
CA LEU A 105 24.30 6.79 -7.83
C LEU A 105 24.38 5.80 -9.01
N GLN A 106 24.87 4.57 -8.79
CA GLN A 106 24.91 3.52 -9.81
C GLN A 106 23.56 2.85 -10.01
N ALA A 107 22.85 2.52 -8.92
CA ALA A 107 21.55 1.86 -8.98
C ALA A 107 20.43 2.83 -9.40
N GLY A 108 20.57 4.13 -9.15
CA GLY A 108 19.60 5.15 -9.53
C GLY A 108 18.20 4.83 -9.00
N ALA A 109 17.22 4.73 -9.91
CA ALA A 109 15.84 4.42 -9.56
C ALA A 109 15.64 3.03 -8.92
N HIS A 110 16.60 2.11 -9.09
CA HIS A 110 16.54 0.75 -8.55
C HIS A 110 17.20 0.60 -7.17
N TYR A 111 17.75 1.69 -6.61
CA TYR A 111 18.35 1.59 -5.27
C TYR A 111 17.30 1.22 -4.22
N GLY A 112 17.55 0.13 -3.50
CA GLY A 112 16.63 -0.46 -2.52
C GLY A 112 15.66 -1.50 -3.09
N CYS A 113 15.56 -1.64 -4.42
CA CYS A 113 14.75 -2.66 -5.04
C CYS A 113 15.43 -4.03 -4.99
N GLN A 114 14.61 -5.09 -4.90
CA GLN A 114 15.06 -6.47 -4.98
C GLN A 114 14.80 -7.05 -6.38
N PRO A 115 15.60 -8.00 -6.84
CA PRO A 115 15.32 -8.73 -8.07
C PRO A 115 13.99 -9.50 -7.96
N SER A 116 13.40 -9.85 -9.10
CA SER A 116 12.17 -10.63 -9.12
C SER A 116 12.33 -11.93 -8.32
N ASN A 117 11.39 -12.18 -7.41
CA ASN A 117 11.32 -13.41 -6.62
C ASN A 117 10.48 -14.52 -7.32
N GLY A 118 9.93 -14.23 -8.50
CA GLY A 118 9.09 -15.15 -9.27
C GLY A 118 7.69 -15.39 -8.69
N GLN A 119 7.33 -14.74 -7.58
CA GLN A 119 6.05 -14.93 -6.90
C GLN A 119 5.04 -13.86 -7.32
N ARG A 120 3.76 -14.26 -7.35
CA ARG A 120 2.62 -13.39 -7.69
C ARG A 120 1.84 -13.01 -6.45
N VAL A 121 1.44 -11.74 -6.38
CA VAL A 121 0.53 -11.24 -5.35
C VAL A 121 -0.61 -10.47 -6.00
N LEU A 122 -1.83 -10.69 -5.50
CA LEU A 122 -2.99 -9.89 -5.86
C LEU A 122 -3.32 -8.93 -4.72
N VAL A 123 -3.47 -7.65 -5.04
CA VAL A 123 -3.92 -6.63 -4.09
C VAL A 123 -5.28 -6.12 -4.55
N GLU A 124 -6.30 -6.36 -3.73
CA GLU A 124 -7.65 -5.83 -3.93
C GLU A 124 -7.84 -4.59 -3.07
N PHE A 125 -8.28 -3.51 -3.68
CA PHE A 125 -8.50 -2.26 -2.98
C PHE A 125 -9.51 -1.34 -3.68
N VAL A 126 -10.03 -0.34 -2.95
CA VAL A 126 -11.17 0.51 -3.31
C VAL A 126 -12.48 -0.27 -3.33
N SER A 127 -12.69 -1.14 -4.31
CA SER A 127 -13.83 -2.06 -4.44
C SER A 127 -15.17 -1.39 -4.09
N ALA A 128 -15.37 -0.17 -4.63
CA ALA A 128 -16.55 0.66 -4.39
C ALA A 128 -17.70 0.25 -5.29
N ASN A 129 -18.94 0.24 -4.75
CA ASN A 129 -20.12 0.00 -5.55
C ASN A 129 -20.32 1.15 -6.56
N PRO A 130 -20.77 0.87 -7.79
CA PRO A 130 -21.00 1.88 -8.82
C PRO A 130 -22.35 2.60 -8.58
N THR A 131 -22.50 3.21 -7.40
CA THR A 131 -23.73 3.88 -6.96
C THR A 131 -23.54 5.37 -6.66
N GLY A 132 -22.30 5.86 -6.79
CA GLY A 132 -21.95 7.27 -6.61
C GLY A 132 -20.47 7.55 -6.81
N PRO A 133 -20.05 8.83 -6.71
CA PRO A 133 -18.64 9.24 -6.75
C PRO A 133 -17.82 8.61 -5.61
N LEU A 134 -16.51 8.48 -5.82
CA LEU A 134 -15.60 7.99 -4.77
C LEU A 134 -15.48 9.02 -3.64
N HIS A 135 -15.71 8.60 -2.39
CA HIS A 135 -15.55 9.44 -1.20
C HIS A 135 -14.12 9.38 -0.63
N VAL A 136 -13.83 10.22 0.35
CA VAL A 136 -12.52 10.30 1.02
C VAL A 136 -12.00 8.97 1.59
N GLY A 137 -12.89 8.07 2.05
CA GLY A 137 -12.52 6.71 2.49
C GLY A 137 -11.96 5.87 1.33
N HIS A 138 -12.61 5.94 0.15
CA HIS A 138 -12.09 5.30 -1.07
C HIS A 138 -10.77 5.93 -1.53
N ALA A 139 -10.60 7.26 -1.37
CA ALA A 139 -9.32 7.93 -1.63
C ALA A 139 -8.19 7.36 -0.76
N ARG A 140 -8.48 7.08 0.53
CA ARG A 140 -7.50 6.45 1.43
C ARG A 140 -7.16 5.03 0.99
N GLN A 141 -8.16 4.22 0.63
CA GLN A 141 -7.94 2.87 0.10
C GLN A 141 -7.11 2.90 -1.19
N ALA A 142 -7.42 3.80 -2.10
CA ALA A 142 -6.71 3.96 -3.36
C ALA A 142 -5.23 4.31 -3.15
N ALA A 143 -4.94 5.29 -2.29
CA ALA A 143 -3.58 5.68 -1.95
C ALA A 143 -2.81 4.54 -1.26
N LEU A 144 -3.42 3.87 -0.26
CA LEU A 144 -2.83 2.74 0.46
C LEU A 144 -2.55 1.55 -0.47
N GLY A 145 -3.56 1.16 -1.26
CA GLY A 145 -3.45 0.01 -2.17
C GLY A 145 -2.37 0.19 -3.21
N ASP A 146 -2.34 1.34 -3.87
CA ASP A 146 -1.32 1.62 -4.88
C ASP A 146 0.09 1.70 -4.27
N ALA A 147 0.26 2.35 -3.11
CA ALA A 147 1.56 2.40 -2.43
C ALA A 147 2.03 1.02 -1.95
N ILE A 148 1.15 0.16 -1.43
CA ILE A 148 1.46 -1.23 -1.07
C ILE A 148 1.85 -2.03 -2.32
N CYS A 149 1.14 -1.86 -3.45
CA CYS A 149 1.51 -2.47 -4.72
C CYS A 149 2.92 -2.07 -5.17
N ASN A 150 3.26 -0.77 -5.09
CA ASN A 150 4.57 -0.26 -5.46
C ASN A 150 5.67 -0.79 -4.53
N LEU A 151 5.41 -0.88 -3.22
CA LEU A 151 6.32 -1.48 -2.24
C LEU A 151 6.57 -2.97 -2.54
N LEU A 152 5.53 -3.76 -2.73
CA LEU A 152 5.65 -5.18 -3.06
C LEU A 152 6.40 -5.38 -4.38
N HIS A 153 6.11 -4.57 -5.40
CA HIS A 153 6.82 -4.59 -6.67
C HIS A 153 8.32 -4.28 -6.48
N SER A 154 8.65 -3.26 -5.67
CA SER A 154 10.05 -2.93 -5.36
C SER A 154 10.80 -4.06 -4.66
N GLN A 155 10.09 -4.98 -4.00
CA GLN A 155 10.63 -6.16 -3.33
C GLN A 155 10.51 -7.45 -4.16
N GLY A 156 10.36 -7.29 -5.48
CA GLY A 156 10.46 -8.38 -6.46
C GLY A 156 9.18 -9.17 -6.71
N TRP A 157 8.04 -8.78 -6.14
CA TRP A 157 6.76 -9.43 -6.41
C TRP A 157 6.18 -9.04 -7.78
N GLN A 158 5.55 -9.98 -8.46
CA GLN A 158 4.67 -9.70 -9.59
C GLN A 158 3.29 -9.32 -9.06
N VAL A 159 2.99 -8.02 -9.04
CA VAL A 159 1.78 -7.47 -8.43
C VAL A 159 0.66 -7.40 -9.46
N HIS A 160 -0.54 -7.85 -9.07
CA HIS A 160 -1.79 -7.69 -9.80
C HIS A 160 -2.74 -6.83 -8.96
N ARG A 161 -3.21 -5.71 -9.54
CA ARG A 161 -4.13 -4.75 -8.93
C ARG A 161 -5.55 -5.09 -9.36
N GLU A 162 -6.44 -5.39 -8.41
CA GLU A 162 -7.81 -5.78 -8.70
C GLU A 162 -8.81 -4.89 -7.97
N PHE A 163 -9.84 -4.47 -8.70
CA PHE A 163 -11.01 -3.75 -8.19
C PHE A 163 -12.22 -4.67 -8.32
N TYR A 164 -12.96 -4.87 -7.22
CA TYR A 164 -14.17 -5.67 -7.21
C TYR A 164 -15.41 -4.78 -7.25
N TYR A 165 -16.27 -5.00 -8.24
CA TYR A 165 -17.54 -4.30 -8.36
C TYR A 165 -18.71 -5.19 -7.95
N ASN A 166 -19.52 -4.71 -7.00
CA ASN A 166 -20.86 -5.23 -6.81
C ASN A 166 -21.80 -4.51 -7.80
N ASP A 167 -22.00 -5.14 -8.94
CA ASP A 167 -22.76 -4.61 -10.09
C ASP A 167 -24.20 -5.11 -10.14
N ALA A 168 -24.74 -5.68 -9.03
CA ALA A 168 -26.09 -6.24 -8.91
C ALA A 168 -26.72 -5.94 -7.54
N GLY A 169 -27.98 -6.28 -7.39
CA GLY A 169 -28.71 -6.20 -6.11
C GLY A 169 -29.37 -4.86 -5.82
N VAL A 170 -29.89 -4.73 -4.59
CA VAL A 170 -30.79 -3.63 -4.18
C VAL A 170 -30.22 -2.23 -4.41
N GLN A 171 -28.92 -2.04 -4.24
CA GLN A 171 -28.30 -0.73 -4.45
C GLN A 171 -28.32 -0.32 -5.92
N ILE A 172 -28.10 -1.25 -6.82
CA ILE A 172 -28.14 -1.01 -8.27
C ILE A 172 -29.57 -0.72 -8.73
N GLU A 173 -30.55 -1.45 -8.19
CA GLU A 173 -31.97 -1.18 -8.46
C GLU A 173 -32.38 0.21 -7.93
N THR A 174 -31.89 0.61 -6.76
CA THR A 174 -32.12 1.96 -6.22
C THR A 174 -31.50 3.04 -7.11
N LEU A 175 -30.29 2.80 -7.62
CA LEU A 175 -29.63 3.68 -8.58
C LEU A 175 -30.49 3.83 -9.84
N ALA A 176 -30.87 2.72 -10.47
CA ALA A 176 -31.69 2.71 -11.68
C ALA A 176 -32.99 3.47 -11.49
N ARG A 177 -33.68 3.24 -10.37
CA ARG A 177 -34.91 3.96 -10.02
C ARG A 177 -34.69 5.46 -9.85
N SER A 178 -33.60 5.86 -9.19
CA SER A 178 -33.27 7.29 -9.00
C SER A 178 -33.03 8.00 -10.33
N VAL A 179 -32.26 7.36 -11.25
CA VAL A 179 -32.00 7.89 -12.59
C VAL A 179 -33.26 7.92 -13.42
N HIS A 180 -34.09 6.88 -13.36
CA HIS A 180 -35.39 6.83 -14.06
C HIS A 180 -36.30 7.99 -13.66
N LEU A 181 -36.47 8.24 -12.35
CA LEU A 181 -37.28 9.37 -11.87
C LEU A 181 -36.72 10.71 -12.33
N ARG A 182 -35.40 10.88 -12.36
CA ARG A 182 -34.76 12.08 -12.93
C ARG A 182 -35.04 12.23 -14.44
N ALA A 183 -34.99 11.13 -15.18
CA ALA A 183 -35.29 11.13 -16.61
C ALA A 183 -36.75 11.51 -16.89
N LEU A 184 -37.68 11.23 -15.96
CA LEU A 184 -39.07 11.69 -16.01
C LEU A 184 -39.29 13.13 -15.53
N GLY A 185 -38.23 13.83 -15.04
CA GLY A 185 -38.29 15.22 -14.59
C GLY A 185 -38.49 15.39 -13.08
N HIS A 186 -38.60 14.33 -12.30
CA HIS A 186 -38.72 14.41 -10.85
C HIS A 186 -37.38 14.79 -10.20
N LYS A 187 -37.42 15.35 -8.99
CA LYS A 187 -36.25 15.79 -8.23
C LYS A 187 -36.42 15.46 -6.75
N PRO A 188 -35.33 15.45 -5.94
CA PRO A 188 -35.42 15.30 -4.50
C PRO A 188 -36.40 16.31 -3.88
N GLY A 189 -37.31 15.79 -3.04
CA GLY A 189 -38.36 16.57 -2.40
C GLY A 189 -39.73 16.52 -3.09
N ASP A 190 -39.83 15.99 -4.33
CA ASP A 190 -41.12 15.74 -4.99
C ASP A 190 -41.85 14.56 -4.32
N PRO A 191 -43.19 14.49 -4.34
CA PRO A 191 -43.95 13.39 -3.71
C PRO A 191 -43.59 12.01 -4.27
N GLU A 192 -43.24 11.93 -5.54
CA GLU A 192 -42.84 10.71 -6.25
C GLU A 192 -41.40 10.28 -5.96
N TRP A 193 -40.60 11.15 -5.31
CA TRP A 193 -39.20 10.85 -4.99
C TRP A 193 -39.07 10.04 -3.71
N PRO A 194 -38.65 8.76 -3.77
CA PRO A 194 -38.56 7.93 -2.58
C PRO A 194 -37.46 8.42 -1.64
N GLU A 195 -37.67 8.27 -0.34
CA GLU A 195 -36.67 8.61 0.68
C GLU A 195 -35.35 7.81 0.51
N SER A 196 -35.45 6.59 -0.02
CA SER A 196 -34.29 5.72 -0.29
C SER A 196 -33.52 6.07 -1.58
N ALA A 197 -34.00 6.99 -2.41
CA ALA A 197 -33.37 7.34 -3.68
C ALA A 197 -32.09 8.16 -3.47
N TYR A 198 -31.15 8.04 -4.41
CA TYR A 198 -29.92 8.82 -4.39
C TYR A 198 -30.16 10.28 -4.81
N ASN A 199 -29.71 11.23 -3.99
CA ASN A 199 -30.04 12.66 -4.11
C ASN A 199 -28.95 13.53 -4.76
N GLY A 200 -27.76 12.97 -5.06
CA GLY A 200 -26.63 13.72 -5.62
C GLY A 200 -26.91 14.26 -7.04
N ASP A 201 -26.25 15.35 -7.39
CA ASP A 201 -26.40 15.98 -8.71
C ASP A 201 -25.99 15.05 -9.86
N TYR A 202 -25.06 14.12 -9.60
CA TYR A 202 -24.62 13.10 -10.55
C TYR A 202 -25.80 12.25 -11.09
N ILE A 203 -26.88 12.07 -10.34
CA ILE A 203 -28.07 11.36 -10.81
C ILE A 203 -28.75 12.15 -11.96
N ALA A 204 -28.77 13.48 -11.87
CA ALA A 204 -29.28 14.32 -12.95
C ALA A 204 -28.38 14.26 -14.19
N ASP A 205 -27.04 14.23 -13.99
CA ASP A 205 -26.08 14.13 -15.08
C ASP A 205 -26.21 12.80 -15.83
N ILE A 206 -26.37 11.69 -15.11
CA ILE A 206 -26.62 10.37 -15.72
C ILE A 206 -27.92 10.37 -16.51
N ALA A 207 -29.01 10.90 -15.94
CA ALA A 207 -30.31 10.99 -16.62
C ALA A 207 -30.24 11.84 -17.92
N ALA A 208 -29.55 12.99 -17.83
CA ALA A 208 -29.34 13.86 -19.02
C ALA A 208 -28.51 13.15 -20.11
N GLY A 209 -27.43 12.45 -19.72
CA GLY A 209 -26.61 11.64 -20.64
C GLY A 209 -27.41 10.51 -21.29
N PHE A 210 -28.27 9.84 -20.54
CA PHE A 210 -29.13 8.78 -21.05
C PHE A 210 -30.15 9.32 -22.08
N LEU A 211 -30.84 10.39 -21.74
CA LEU A 211 -31.81 11.04 -22.64
C LEU A 211 -31.14 11.59 -23.91
N ALA A 212 -29.91 12.06 -23.81
CA ALA A 212 -29.10 12.53 -24.94
C ALA A 212 -28.50 11.40 -25.79
N ARG A 213 -28.81 10.11 -25.49
CA ARG A 213 -28.31 8.92 -26.20
C ARG A 213 -26.78 8.82 -26.22
N GLN A 214 -26.14 9.20 -25.13
CA GLN A 214 -24.68 9.14 -25.04
C GLN A 214 -24.20 7.68 -25.00
N THR A 215 -22.95 7.49 -25.43
CA THR A 215 -22.23 6.22 -25.26
C THR A 215 -21.14 6.42 -24.22
N VAL A 216 -21.10 5.53 -23.22
CA VAL A 216 -20.08 5.52 -22.17
C VAL A 216 -19.24 4.27 -22.30
N ARG A 217 -17.94 4.42 -22.15
CA ARG A 217 -17.00 3.29 -22.10
C ARG A 217 -16.58 3.05 -20.65
N ALA A 218 -16.86 1.85 -20.16
CA ALA A 218 -16.39 1.35 -18.87
C ALA A 218 -15.56 0.08 -19.10
N ASP A 219 -14.28 0.09 -18.72
CA ASP A 219 -13.29 -0.93 -19.05
C ASP A 219 -13.18 -1.14 -20.58
N ASP A 220 -13.42 -2.40 -21.02
CA ASP A 220 -13.40 -2.84 -22.41
C ASP A 220 -14.77 -2.77 -23.10
N ARG A 221 -15.84 -2.35 -22.37
CA ARG A 221 -17.24 -2.35 -22.84
C ARG A 221 -17.76 -0.95 -23.10
N SER A 222 -18.60 -0.83 -24.12
CA SER A 222 -19.31 0.40 -24.46
C SER A 222 -20.81 0.20 -24.25
N TYR A 223 -21.44 1.16 -23.58
CA TYR A 223 -22.87 1.19 -23.30
C TYR A 223 -23.48 2.41 -23.98
N SER A 224 -24.42 2.19 -24.89
CA SER A 224 -25.12 3.27 -25.60
C SER A 224 -26.53 3.39 -25.06
N ALA A 225 -26.88 4.59 -24.60
CA ALA A 225 -28.21 4.86 -24.08
C ALA A 225 -29.26 4.88 -25.23
N SER A 226 -30.42 4.24 -24.98
CA SER A 226 -31.54 4.28 -25.91
C SER A 226 -32.23 5.66 -25.98
N GLY A 227 -32.13 6.44 -24.89
CA GLY A 227 -32.82 7.70 -24.71
C GLY A 227 -34.31 7.57 -24.40
N ASP A 228 -34.81 6.33 -24.20
CA ASP A 228 -36.19 6.04 -23.83
C ASP A 228 -36.29 5.73 -22.32
N PRO A 229 -36.94 6.60 -21.53
CA PRO A 229 -37.10 6.35 -20.08
C PRO A 229 -37.84 5.04 -19.73
N ALA A 230 -38.59 4.46 -20.69
CA ALA A 230 -39.26 3.18 -20.48
C ALA A 230 -38.32 1.97 -20.57
N ASP A 231 -37.12 2.14 -21.12
CA ASP A 231 -36.06 1.12 -21.18
C ASP A 231 -35.30 1.05 -19.84
N LEU A 232 -35.91 0.40 -18.84
CA LEU A 232 -35.38 0.34 -17.48
C LEU A 232 -34.08 -0.47 -17.40
N ASP A 233 -33.94 -1.54 -18.19
CA ASP A 233 -32.72 -2.36 -18.23
C ASP A 233 -31.56 -1.60 -18.85
N GLY A 234 -31.77 -0.97 -20.01
CA GLY A 234 -30.76 -0.13 -20.64
C GLY A 234 -30.35 1.06 -19.76
N LEU A 235 -31.30 1.66 -19.05
CA LEU A 235 -31.04 2.74 -18.09
C LEU A 235 -30.17 2.25 -16.91
N ARG A 236 -30.47 1.07 -16.36
CA ARG A 236 -29.68 0.46 -15.28
C ARG A 236 -28.24 0.19 -15.73
N GLU A 237 -28.06 -0.45 -16.88
CA GLU A 237 -26.74 -0.75 -17.44
C GLU A 237 -25.95 0.51 -17.74
N PHE A 238 -26.58 1.51 -18.33
CA PHE A 238 -25.96 2.80 -18.60
C PHE A 238 -25.53 3.53 -17.33
N ALA A 239 -26.39 3.57 -16.30
CA ALA A 239 -26.09 4.22 -15.02
C ALA A 239 -24.89 3.57 -14.32
N VAL A 240 -24.82 2.25 -14.30
CA VAL A 240 -23.66 1.50 -13.77
C VAL A 240 -22.41 1.82 -14.56
N ALA A 241 -22.48 1.78 -15.89
CA ALA A 241 -21.34 2.09 -16.75
C ALA A 241 -20.84 3.53 -16.58
N TRP A 242 -21.77 4.48 -16.46
CA TRP A 242 -21.44 5.90 -16.22
C TRP A 242 -20.64 6.06 -14.92
N LEU A 243 -21.13 5.50 -13.82
CA LEU A 243 -20.45 5.64 -12.53
C LEU A 243 -19.12 4.90 -12.48
N ARG A 244 -19.00 3.73 -13.12
CA ARG A 244 -17.72 3.04 -13.25
C ARG A 244 -16.71 3.89 -14.03
N HIS A 245 -17.14 4.52 -15.11
CA HIS A 245 -16.32 5.44 -15.89
C HIS A 245 -15.85 6.65 -15.06
N GLU A 246 -16.77 7.32 -14.35
CA GLU A 246 -16.46 8.46 -13.49
C GLU A 246 -15.51 8.07 -12.34
N GLN A 247 -15.73 6.94 -11.71
CA GLN A 247 -14.85 6.41 -10.66
C GLN A 247 -13.44 6.12 -11.19
N ASP A 248 -13.33 5.58 -12.42
CA ASP A 248 -12.03 5.34 -13.05
C ASP A 248 -11.29 6.64 -13.37
N LEU A 249 -12.01 7.67 -13.84
CA LEU A 249 -11.44 9.02 -14.05
C LEU A 249 -10.93 9.63 -12.73
N ASP A 250 -11.65 9.46 -11.63
CA ASP A 250 -11.23 9.92 -10.30
C ASP A 250 -9.95 9.19 -9.84
N LEU A 251 -9.88 7.88 -10.06
CA LEU A 251 -8.70 7.07 -9.74
C LEU A 251 -7.49 7.46 -10.61
N GLN A 252 -7.70 7.71 -11.90
CA GLN A 252 -6.64 8.19 -12.79
C GLN A 252 -6.13 9.59 -12.38
N ALA A 253 -7.02 10.48 -11.92
CA ALA A 253 -6.63 11.78 -11.38
C ALA A 253 -5.73 11.64 -10.12
N LEU A 254 -5.95 10.58 -9.31
CA LEU A 254 -5.08 10.20 -8.20
C LEU A 254 -3.83 9.42 -8.64
N ALA A 255 -3.65 9.15 -9.94
CA ALA A 255 -2.62 8.31 -10.53
C ALA A 255 -2.68 6.84 -10.05
N VAL A 256 -3.88 6.32 -9.87
CA VAL A 256 -4.15 4.90 -9.52
C VAL A 256 -4.76 4.20 -10.73
N ARG A 257 -4.31 2.99 -11.00
CA ARG A 257 -4.80 2.14 -12.10
C ARG A 257 -4.92 0.70 -11.62
N PHE A 258 -5.84 -0.04 -12.25
CA PHE A 258 -6.08 -1.44 -12.00
C PHE A 258 -5.74 -2.29 -13.23
N ASP A 259 -5.31 -3.52 -12.98
CA ASP A 259 -5.06 -4.50 -14.02
C ASP A 259 -6.35 -5.24 -14.37
N GLN A 260 -7.28 -5.34 -13.41
CA GLN A 260 -8.56 -6.00 -13.59
C GLN A 260 -9.67 -5.36 -12.75
N TYR A 261 -10.83 -5.19 -13.39
CA TYR A 261 -12.09 -4.91 -12.73
C TYR A 261 -12.92 -6.19 -12.71
N TYR A 262 -13.14 -6.75 -11.51
CA TYR A 262 -13.86 -8.00 -11.31
C TYR A 262 -15.31 -7.73 -10.96
N LEU A 263 -16.27 -8.26 -11.75
CA LEU A 263 -17.70 -8.05 -11.54
C LEU A 263 -18.28 -9.18 -10.71
N GLU A 264 -19.04 -8.86 -9.65
CA GLU A 264 -19.73 -9.84 -8.82
C GLU A 264 -20.71 -10.68 -9.64
N SER A 265 -21.44 -10.07 -10.58
CA SER A 265 -22.36 -10.77 -11.50
C SER A 265 -21.68 -11.92 -12.24
N SER A 266 -20.38 -11.84 -12.51
CA SER A 266 -19.62 -12.89 -13.17
C SER A 266 -19.50 -14.17 -12.33
N LEU A 267 -19.55 -14.07 -11.01
CA LEU A 267 -19.53 -15.24 -10.11
C LEU A 267 -20.83 -16.06 -10.24
N TYR A 268 -21.94 -15.38 -10.51
CA TYR A 268 -23.24 -16.03 -10.71
C TYR A 268 -23.35 -16.61 -12.12
N THR A 269 -23.05 -15.82 -13.14
CA THR A 269 -23.18 -16.22 -14.55
C THR A 269 -22.22 -17.34 -14.95
N SER A 270 -21.04 -17.41 -14.31
CA SER A 270 -20.08 -18.51 -14.49
C SER A 270 -20.40 -19.75 -13.63
N GLY A 271 -21.43 -19.71 -12.79
CA GLY A 271 -21.79 -20.80 -11.89
C GLY A 271 -20.87 -20.98 -10.67
N ARG A 272 -19.93 -20.06 -10.42
CA ARG A 272 -18.96 -20.17 -9.31
C ARG A 272 -19.63 -20.13 -7.94
N VAL A 273 -20.67 -19.32 -7.77
CA VAL A 273 -21.46 -19.29 -6.53
C VAL A 273 -22.10 -20.64 -6.27
N ALA A 274 -22.78 -21.22 -7.26
CA ALA A 274 -23.41 -22.53 -7.13
C ALA A 274 -22.40 -23.66 -6.84
N GLN A 275 -21.25 -23.65 -7.53
CA GLN A 275 -20.15 -24.60 -7.28
C GLN A 275 -19.57 -24.47 -5.87
N THR A 276 -19.44 -23.24 -5.35
CA THR A 276 -18.96 -22.99 -3.99
C THR A 276 -19.95 -23.54 -2.96
N VAL A 277 -21.26 -23.31 -3.16
CA VAL A 277 -22.29 -23.90 -2.29
C VAL A 277 -22.22 -25.41 -2.30
N GLN A 278 -22.14 -26.04 -3.49
CA GLN A 278 -22.00 -27.47 -3.63
C GLN A 278 -20.78 -28.01 -2.87
N ARG A 279 -19.61 -27.40 -3.04
CA ARG A 279 -18.38 -27.79 -2.31
C ARG A 279 -18.54 -27.70 -0.80
N LEU A 280 -19.17 -26.62 -0.31
CA LEU A 280 -19.44 -26.46 1.12
C LEU A 280 -20.42 -27.50 1.67
N VAL A 281 -21.42 -27.89 0.89
CA VAL A 281 -22.35 -28.98 1.25
C VAL A 281 -21.62 -30.34 1.27
N GLU A 282 -20.87 -30.65 0.23
CA GLU A 282 -20.07 -31.88 0.12
C GLU A 282 -19.01 -32.02 1.23
N SER A 283 -18.51 -30.90 1.78
CA SER A 283 -17.58 -30.90 2.90
C SER A 283 -18.18 -31.45 4.21
N GLY A 284 -19.53 -31.58 4.30
CA GLY A 284 -20.24 -32.09 5.48
C GLY A 284 -20.33 -31.06 6.63
N HIS A 285 -19.92 -29.82 6.41
CA HIS A 285 -19.97 -28.75 7.43
C HIS A 285 -21.21 -27.85 7.32
N THR A 286 -22.21 -28.24 6.54
CA THR A 286 -23.47 -27.50 6.40
C THR A 286 -24.61 -28.21 7.12
N TYR A 287 -25.70 -27.48 7.38
CA TYR A 287 -26.96 -28.01 7.90
C TYR A 287 -28.11 -27.10 7.49
N GLU A 288 -29.33 -27.66 7.50
CA GLU A 288 -30.53 -26.87 7.28
C GLU A 288 -31.24 -26.59 8.61
N GLN A 289 -31.66 -25.35 8.78
CA GLN A 289 -32.46 -24.90 9.92
C GLN A 289 -33.45 -23.83 9.46
N ASP A 290 -34.72 -24.00 9.83
CA ASP A 290 -35.83 -23.09 9.51
C ASP A 290 -35.93 -22.78 8.00
N GLY A 291 -35.63 -23.77 7.16
CA GLY A 291 -35.61 -23.63 5.68
C GLY A 291 -34.45 -22.86 5.10
N ALA A 292 -33.50 -22.45 5.92
CA ALA A 292 -32.23 -21.79 5.50
C ALA A 292 -31.07 -22.79 5.52
N LEU A 293 -30.12 -22.62 4.60
CA LEU A 293 -28.89 -23.41 4.56
C LEU A 293 -27.80 -22.65 5.32
N TRP A 294 -27.17 -23.32 6.29
CA TRP A 294 -26.14 -22.77 7.17
C TRP A 294 -24.81 -23.49 7.01
N LEU A 295 -23.70 -22.73 7.21
CA LEU A 295 -22.35 -23.28 7.40
C LEU A 295 -21.98 -23.26 8.88
N ARG A 296 -21.43 -24.38 9.39
CA ARG A 296 -20.80 -24.46 10.73
C ARG A 296 -19.45 -23.74 10.74
N SER A 297 -19.47 -22.44 10.50
CA SER A 297 -18.25 -21.63 10.43
C SER A 297 -17.52 -21.52 11.77
N THR A 298 -18.24 -21.77 12.89
CA THR A 298 -17.64 -21.87 14.24
C THR A 298 -16.59 -22.97 14.33
N ALA A 299 -16.74 -24.07 13.57
CA ALA A 299 -15.75 -25.14 13.49
C ALA A 299 -14.39 -24.70 12.91
N PHE A 300 -14.37 -23.54 12.24
CA PHE A 300 -13.20 -22.96 11.58
C PHE A 300 -12.78 -21.61 12.18
N GLY A 301 -13.24 -21.28 13.41
CA GLY A 301 -12.81 -20.11 14.14
C GLY A 301 -13.64 -18.84 13.94
N ASP A 302 -14.84 -18.93 13.34
CA ASP A 302 -15.80 -17.83 13.32
C ASP A 302 -16.53 -17.70 14.67
N ASP A 303 -17.14 -16.55 14.94
CA ASP A 303 -17.86 -16.27 16.20
C ASP A 303 -19.25 -16.93 16.25
N LYS A 304 -19.85 -17.22 15.10
CA LYS A 304 -21.15 -17.90 14.95
C LYS A 304 -21.27 -18.57 13.58
N ASP A 305 -22.19 -19.52 13.46
CA ASP A 305 -22.52 -20.14 12.19
C ASP A 305 -23.16 -19.15 11.23
N ARG A 306 -22.95 -19.33 9.93
CA ARG A 306 -23.38 -18.37 8.90
C ARG A 306 -24.43 -18.93 7.97
N VAL A 307 -25.47 -18.13 7.73
CA VAL A 307 -26.47 -18.42 6.70
C VAL A 307 -25.80 -18.29 5.33
N MET A 308 -25.87 -19.33 4.54
CA MET A 308 -25.43 -19.36 3.14
C MET A 308 -26.57 -18.99 2.20
N ARG A 309 -27.74 -19.60 2.40
CA ARG A 309 -28.97 -19.35 1.63
C ARG A 309 -30.13 -19.10 2.61
N LYS A 310 -30.85 -18.02 2.37
CA LYS A 310 -32.05 -17.68 3.16
C LYS A 310 -33.16 -18.68 2.93
N SER A 311 -34.12 -18.75 3.85
CA SER A 311 -35.36 -19.51 3.68
C SER A 311 -36.12 -19.01 2.46
N ALA A 312 -36.84 -19.93 1.81
CA ALA A 312 -37.79 -19.56 0.77
C ALA A 312 -38.88 -18.64 1.33
N THR A 313 -39.31 -17.69 0.54
CA THR A 313 -40.44 -16.79 0.86
C THR A 313 -41.56 -16.94 -0.17
N VAL A 314 -42.67 -16.29 0.07
CA VAL A 314 -43.81 -16.33 -0.86
C VAL A 314 -43.92 -14.93 -1.49
N ALA A 315 -44.00 -14.88 -2.82
CA ALA A 315 -44.25 -13.66 -3.55
C ALA A 315 -45.68 -13.13 -3.29
N PRO A 316 -45.96 -11.83 -3.57
CA PRO A 316 -47.32 -11.27 -3.40
C PRO A 316 -48.41 -11.99 -4.19
N ASP A 317 -48.06 -12.69 -5.27
CA ASP A 317 -48.97 -13.52 -6.09
C ASP A 317 -49.14 -14.96 -5.57
N GLY A 318 -48.51 -15.30 -4.43
CA GLY A 318 -48.59 -16.62 -3.83
C GLY A 318 -47.57 -17.63 -4.38
N SER A 319 -46.72 -17.28 -5.34
CA SER A 319 -45.68 -18.17 -5.86
C SER A 319 -44.52 -18.31 -4.88
N PRO A 320 -43.86 -19.50 -4.76
CA PRO A 320 -42.68 -19.66 -3.93
C PRO A 320 -41.48 -18.92 -4.55
N LEU A 321 -40.83 -18.07 -3.75
CA LEU A 321 -39.55 -17.45 -4.06
C LEU A 321 -38.43 -18.23 -3.34
N GLU A 322 -37.52 -18.82 -4.11
CA GLU A 322 -36.34 -19.44 -3.50
C GLU A 322 -35.52 -18.41 -2.72
N GLY A 323 -35.00 -18.83 -1.57
CA GLY A 323 -34.14 -17.98 -0.76
C GLY A 323 -32.84 -17.64 -1.47
N GLY A 324 -32.54 -16.36 -1.58
CA GLY A 324 -31.28 -15.89 -2.17
C GLY A 324 -30.07 -16.22 -1.31
N TYR A 325 -28.89 -16.30 -1.92
CA TYR A 325 -27.63 -16.42 -1.20
C TYR A 325 -27.33 -15.13 -0.44
N THR A 326 -26.70 -15.28 0.73
CA THR A 326 -26.19 -14.14 1.49
C THR A 326 -24.87 -13.69 0.89
N TYR A 327 -24.40 -12.46 1.17
CA TYR A 327 -23.10 -11.91 0.71
C TYR A 327 -21.91 -12.79 1.09
N PHE A 328 -22.04 -13.64 2.08
CA PHE A 328 -21.00 -14.57 2.52
C PHE A 328 -20.55 -15.53 1.40
N VAL A 329 -21.50 -16.07 0.62
CA VAL A 329 -21.18 -17.09 -0.40
C VAL A 329 -20.40 -16.51 -1.59
N PRO A 330 -20.83 -15.40 -2.21
CA PRO A 330 -20.04 -14.78 -3.27
C PRO A 330 -18.66 -14.31 -2.79
N ASP A 331 -18.50 -13.85 -1.55
CA ASP A 331 -17.19 -13.52 -1.00
C ASP A 331 -16.25 -14.74 -0.96
N VAL A 332 -16.76 -15.89 -0.49
CA VAL A 332 -15.98 -17.14 -0.48
C VAL A 332 -15.67 -17.59 -1.91
N ALA A 333 -16.65 -17.57 -2.82
CA ALA A 333 -16.48 -17.94 -4.22
C ALA A 333 -15.43 -17.07 -4.92
N TYR A 334 -15.44 -15.79 -4.64
CA TYR A 334 -14.46 -14.83 -5.19
C TYR A 334 -13.04 -15.13 -4.70
N HIS A 335 -12.84 -15.39 -3.42
CA HIS A 335 -11.52 -15.72 -2.89
C HIS A 335 -11.00 -17.08 -3.36
N ILE A 336 -11.88 -18.07 -3.54
CA ILE A 336 -11.56 -19.34 -4.20
C ILE A 336 -11.08 -19.05 -5.64
N SER A 337 -11.75 -18.15 -6.36
CA SER A 337 -11.34 -17.78 -7.72
C SER A 337 -9.95 -17.15 -7.79
N LYS A 338 -9.56 -16.34 -6.80
CA LYS A 338 -8.21 -15.78 -6.70
C LYS A 338 -7.16 -16.88 -6.53
N TRP A 339 -7.45 -17.84 -5.64
CA TRP A 339 -6.58 -18.99 -5.41
C TRP A 339 -6.43 -19.87 -6.67
N GLU A 340 -7.54 -20.18 -7.35
CA GLU A 340 -7.54 -20.97 -8.59
C GLU A 340 -6.80 -20.25 -9.74
N ARG A 341 -6.78 -18.92 -9.76
CA ARG A 341 -5.96 -18.10 -10.69
C ARG A 341 -4.46 -18.11 -10.35
N GLY A 342 -4.06 -18.81 -9.27
CA GLY A 342 -2.66 -18.97 -8.84
C GLY A 342 -2.13 -17.85 -7.96
N TYR A 343 -2.98 -17.03 -7.34
CA TYR A 343 -2.56 -16.03 -6.37
C TYR A 343 -2.50 -16.64 -4.96
N THR A 344 -1.33 -17.17 -4.61
CA THR A 344 -1.09 -17.77 -3.28
C THR A 344 -0.91 -16.72 -2.18
N LYS A 345 -0.64 -15.47 -2.56
CA LYS A 345 -0.66 -14.29 -1.69
C LYS A 345 -1.69 -13.30 -2.22
N VAL A 346 -2.60 -12.90 -1.33
CA VAL A 346 -3.64 -11.90 -1.61
C VAL A 346 -3.70 -10.94 -0.44
N VAL A 347 -3.79 -9.64 -0.73
CA VAL A 347 -3.96 -8.58 0.26
C VAL A 347 -5.24 -7.82 -0.07
N ASN A 348 -6.20 -7.82 0.86
CA ASN A 348 -7.43 -7.05 0.74
C ASN A 348 -7.35 -5.79 1.61
N ILE A 349 -7.60 -4.62 1.03
CA ILE A 349 -7.59 -3.34 1.74
C ILE A 349 -9.04 -2.88 1.90
N GLN A 350 -9.52 -2.81 3.15
CA GLN A 350 -10.92 -2.55 3.46
C GLN A 350 -11.08 -1.56 4.61
N GLY A 351 -12.26 -0.95 4.72
CA GLY A 351 -12.65 -0.18 5.90
C GLY A 351 -12.75 -1.05 7.15
N SER A 352 -12.48 -0.49 8.31
CA SER A 352 -12.53 -1.20 9.59
C SER A 352 -13.94 -1.70 9.98
N ASP A 353 -14.98 -1.16 9.35
CA ASP A 353 -16.36 -1.65 9.43
C ASP A 353 -16.53 -3.07 8.87
N HIS A 354 -15.63 -3.51 7.98
CA HIS A 354 -15.57 -4.87 7.45
C HIS A 354 -14.80 -5.87 8.34
N HIS A 355 -14.30 -5.47 9.52
CA HIS A 355 -13.55 -6.37 10.40
C HIS A 355 -14.26 -7.71 10.66
N GLY A 356 -15.58 -7.69 10.89
CA GLY A 356 -16.40 -8.90 11.13
C GLY A 356 -16.50 -9.85 9.92
N THR A 357 -16.08 -9.44 8.72
CA THR A 357 -16.11 -10.30 7.53
C THR A 357 -14.91 -11.24 7.44
N ILE A 358 -13.78 -10.87 8.05
CA ILE A 358 -12.50 -11.59 7.93
C ILE A 358 -12.62 -13.03 8.44
N ALA A 359 -13.09 -13.21 9.67
CA ALA A 359 -13.19 -14.53 10.28
C ALA A 359 -14.15 -15.43 9.49
N ARG A 360 -15.32 -14.91 9.09
CA ARG A 360 -16.32 -15.68 8.34
C ARG A 360 -15.84 -16.09 6.94
N VAL A 361 -15.13 -15.20 6.21
CA VAL A 361 -14.60 -15.54 4.89
C VAL A 361 -13.50 -16.60 5.02
N ARG A 362 -12.57 -16.44 5.95
CA ARG A 362 -11.53 -17.44 6.22
C ARG A 362 -12.12 -18.79 6.63
N ALA A 363 -13.15 -18.79 7.47
CA ALA A 363 -13.86 -20.02 7.85
C ALA A 363 -14.49 -20.70 6.63
N GLY A 364 -15.16 -19.94 5.75
CA GLY A 364 -15.72 -20.48 4.50
C GLY A 364 -14.66 -21.06 3.57
N LEU A 365 -13.49 -20.42 3.45
CA LEU A 365 -12.38 -20.90 2.64
C LEU A 365 -11.79 -22.20 3.19
N GLN A 366 -11.66 -22.31 4.51
CA GLN A 366 -11.20 -23.56 5.16
C GLN A 366 -12.22 -24.69 5.00
N ALA A 367 -13.52 -24.39 5.18
CA ALA A 367 -14.60 -25.36 5.02
C ALA A 367 -14.70 -25.88 3.57
N ALA A 368 -14.37 -25.08 2.57
CA ALA A 368 -14.41 -25.48 1.17
C ALA A 368 -13.37 -26.55 0.80
N GLY A 369 -12.33 -26.77 1.62
CA GLY A 369 -11.37 -27.87 1.47
C GLY A 369 -10.51 -27.84 0.21
N VAL A 370 -10.30 -26.66 -0.40
CA VAL A 370 -9.57 -26.49 -1.69
C VAL A 370 -8.06 -26.23 -1.53
N GLY A 371 -7.49 -26.56 -0.37
CA GLY A 371 -6.06 -26.42 -0.12
C GLY A 371 -5.58 -24.99 0.18
N ILE A 372 -6.47 -24.06 0.44
CA ILE A 372 -6.15 -22.68 0.85
C ILE A 372 -5.58 -22.72 2.29
N PRO A 373 -4.40 -22.11 2.55
CA PRO A 373 -3.81 -22.14 3.88
C PRO A 373 -4.61 -21.29 4.88
N SER A 374 -4.52 -21.66 6.17
CA SER A 374 -5.06 -20.85 7.25
C SER A 374 -4.44 -19.44 7.22
N GLY A 375 -5.27 -18.42 7.46
CA GLY A 375 -4.85 -17.01 7.44
C GLY A 375 -4.94 -16.30 6.08
N TYR A 376 -5.17 -17.03 4.99
CA TYR A 376 -5.44 -16.44 3.68
C TYR A 376 -6.88 -15.88 3.60
N PRO A 377 -7.11 -14.72 2.97
CA PRO A 377 -6.12 -13.72 2.52
C PRO A 377 -5.61 -12.82 3.66
N ASP A 378 -4.55 -12.04 3.40
CA ASP A 378 -4.14 -10.94 4.26
C ASP A 378 -5.13 -9.77 4.16
N TYR A 379 -5.28 -9.02 5.25
CA TYR A 379 -6.14 -7.83 5.30
C TYR A 379 -5.38 -6.62 5.84
N VAL A 380 -5.57 -5.49 5.20
CA VAL A 380 -5.18 -4.17 5.71
C VAL A 380 -6.45 -3.38 5.98
N LEU A 381 -6.76 -3.19 7.25
CA LEU A 381 -7.94 -2.42 7.66
C LEU A 381 -7.56 -0.96 7.89
N HIS A 382 -8.40 -0.05 7.40
CA HIS A 382 -8.21 1.39 7.64
C HIS A 382 -9.44 2.02 8.28
N THR A 383 -9.19 3.04 9.09
CA THR A 383 -10.24 3.84 9.73
C THR A 383 -10.75 4.94 8.78
N MET A 384 -11.91 5.49 9.13
CA MET A 384 -12.49 6.64 8.43
C MET A 384 -11.57 7.87 8.50
N VAL A 385 -11.67 8.73 7.50
CA VAL A 385 -10.96 10.00 7.41
C VAL A 385 -11.95 11.14 7.61
N ARG A 386 -11.68 12.04 8.54
CA ARG A 386 -12.38 13.31 8.67
C ARG A 386 -11.68 14.37 7.83
N VAL A 387 -12.43 15.31 7.27
CA VAL A 387 -11.88 16.41 6.46
C VAL A 387 -12.15 17.72 7.17
N LEU A 388 -11.10 18.51 7.40
CA LEU A 388 -11.20 19.88 7.94
C LEU A 388 -10.91 20.89 6.83
N ARG A 389 -11.68 21.99 6.81
CA ARG A 389 -11.44 23.16 5.96
C ARG A 389 -11.89 24.42 6.71
N GLY A 390 -11.04 25.44 6.79
CA GLY A 390 -11.29 26.62 7.62
C GLY A 390 -11.46 26.28 9.12
N GLY A 391 -10.76 25.25 9.61
CA GLY A 391 -10.84 24.77 10.98
C GLY A 391 -12.15 24.03 11.35
N GLN A 392 -13.03 23.77 10.39
CA GLN A 392 -14.32 23.09 10.59
C GLN A 392 -14.40 21.80 9.80
N GLU A 393 -15.10 20.80 10.36
CA GLU A 393 -15.33 19.53 9.67
C GLU A 393 -16.29 19.71 8.49
N VAL A 394 -15.83 19.32 7.29
CA VAL A 394 -16.64 19.27 6.08
C VAL A 394 -17.26 17.89 5.95
N LYS A 395 -18.57 17.78 6.18
CA LYS A 395 -19.30 16.50 6.11
C LYS A 395 -19.95 16.24 4.78
N ILE A 396 -20.30 17.28 4.03
CA ILE A 396 -21.12 17.20 2.81
C ILE A 396 -20.43 17.92 1.67
N SER A 397 -20.32 17.24 0.52
CA SER A 397 -19.93 17.82 -0.76
C SER A 397 -21.17 18.24 -1.54
N LYS A 398 -21.11 19.38 -2.26
CA LYS A 398 -22.16 19.79 -3.19
C LYS A 398 -22.35 18.76 -4.32
N ARG A 399 -21.24 18.13 -4.78
CA ARG A 399 -21.25 17.15 -5.88
C ARG A 399 -21.95 15.84 -5.52
N ALA A 400 -21.65 15.27 -4.35
CA ALA A 400 -22.22 13.99 -3.89
C ALA A 400 -23.51 14.16 -3.08
N GLY A 401 -23.78 15.34 -2.56
CA GLY A 401 -24.95 15.62 -1.72
C GLY A 401 -24.89 15.05 -0.30
N SER A 402 -23.88 14.26 0.05
CA SER A 402 -23.82 13.56 1.34
C SER A 402 -22.43 13.38 1.94
N TYR A 403 -21.34 13.51 1.16
CA TYR A 403 -19.95 13.27 1.63
C TYR A 403 -18.92 14.02 0.77
N VAL A 404 -17.68 14.17 1.30
CA VAL A 404 -16.55 14.74 0.54
C VAL A 404 -16.02 13.69 -0.45
N THR A 405 -15.89 14.07 -1.73
CA THR A 405 -15.39 13.19 -2.78
C THR A 405 -13.87 13.22 -2.91
N LEU A 406 -13.30 12.19 -3.55
CA LEU A 406 -11.90 12.18 -3.95
C LEU A 406 -11.56 13.38 -4.84
N ARG A 407 -12.44 13.71 -5.81
CA ARG A 407 -12.26 14.84 -6.71
C ARG A 407 -12.22 16.17 -5.97
N ASP A 408 -13.11 16.38 -4.97
CA ASP A 408 -13.08 17.58 -4.13
C ASP A 408 -11.73 17.76 -3.44
N LEU A 409 -11.17 16.68 -2.87
CA LEU A 409 -9.86 16.75 -2.20
C LEU A 409 -8.73 17.16 -3.15
N ILE A 410 -8.70 16.57 -4.37
CA ILE A 410 -7.70 16.90 -5.39
C ILE A 410 -7.84 18.36 -5.85
N GLU A 411 -9.07 18.82 -6.08
CA GLU A 411 -9.35 20.19 -6.52
C GLU A 411 -9.03 21.23 -5.43
N TRP A 412 -9.28 20.90 -4.16
CA TRP A 412 -8.99 21.81 -3.05
C TRP A 412 -7.50 21.87 -2.69
N THR A 413 -6.74 20.85 -3.04
CA THR A 413 -5.33 20.75 -2.66
C THR A 413 -4.42 20.41 -3.86
N SER A 414 -4.06 19.17 -4.01
CA SER A 414 -3.39 18.58 -5.17
C SER A 414 -3.36 17.06 -5.03
N ARG A 415 -3.13 16.35 -6.13
CA ARG A 415 -2.90 14.90 -6.11
C ARG A 415 -1.81 14.50 -5.12
N ASP A 416 -0.68 15.20 -5.15
CA ASP A 416 0.49 14.88 -4.32
C ASP A 416 0.20 15.08 -2.83
N ALA A 417 -0.51 16.16 -2.48
CA ALA A 417 -0.95 16.41 -1.11
C ALA A 417 -1.93 15.33 -0.65
N VAL A 418 -2.95 14.99 -1.44
CA VAL A 418 -3.91 13.93 -1.11
C VAL A 418 -3.17 12.61 -0.84
N ARG A 419 -2.30 12.17 -1.74
CA ARG A 419 -1.54 10.92 -1.58
C ARG A 419 -0.65 10.94 -0.34
N PHE A 420 0.20 11.96 -0.19
CA PHE A 420 1.16 12.02 0.91
C PHE A 420 0.46 12.07 2.27
N PHE A 421 -0.58 12.90 2.41
CA PHE A 421 -1.32 13.05 3.67
C PHE A 421 -2.04 11.77 4.06
N LEU A 422 -2.74 11.11 3.12
CA LEU A 422 -3.46 9.86 3.40
C LEU A 422 -2.51 8.69 3.74
N LEU A 423 -1.24 8.75 3.28
CA LEU A 423 -0.19 7.76 3.55
C LEU A 423 0.68 8.10 4.78
N SER A 424 0.52 9.28 5.39
CA SER A 424 1.38 9.75 6.47
C SER A 424 1.04 9.19 7.86
N ARG A 425 0.09 8.26 7.96
CA ARG A 425 -0.36 7.63 9.21
C ARG A 425 -0.62 6.14 8.98
N LYS A 426 -0.55 5.37 10.07
CA LYS A 426 -0.94 3.96 10.06
C LYS A 426 -2.38 3.80 9.57
N PRO A 427 -2.71 2.76 8.81
CA PRO A 427 -4.05 2.56 8.28
C PRO A 427 -5.13 2.51 9.37
N ASP A 428 -4.87 1.84 10.48
CA ASP A 428 -5.77 1.64 11.62
C ASP A 428 -5.91 2.85 12.56
N THR A 429 -5.15 3.92 12.31
CA THR A 429 -5.22 5.15 13.12
C THR A 429 -6.25 6.10 12.55
N GLU A 430 -7.11 6.66 13.41
CA GLU A 430 -8.00 7.77 13.03
C GLU A 430 -7.19 8.93 12.43
N TYR A 431 -7.72 9.46 11.34
CA TYR A 431 -7.01 10.50 10.61
C TYR A 431 -7.94 11.66 10.25
N THR A 432 -7.39 12.86 10.42
CA THR A 432 -8.03 14.10 9.98
C THR A 432 -7.19 14.71 8.86
N PHE A 433 -7.78 14.83 7.67
CA PHE A 433 -7.19 15.51 6.52
C PHE A 433 -7.49 17.00 6.65
N ASP A 434 -6.45 17.80 6.88
CA ASP A 434 -6.53 19.25 6.99
C ASP A 434 -6.21 19.87 5.63
N VAL A 435 -7.25 20.43 4.97
CA VAL A 435 -7.14 21.07 3.65
C VAL A 435 -6.26 22.32 3.72
N ASP A 436 -6.39 23.09 4.80
CA ASP A 436 -5.65 24.36 4.94
C ASP A 436 -4.15 24.10 5.11
N LEU A 437 -3.79 23.06 5.88
CA LEU A 437 -2.40 22.61 6.00
C LEU A 437 -1.86 22.06 4.67
N ALA A 438 -2.69 21.31 3.93
CA ALA A 438 -2.27 20.63 2.70
C ALA A 438 -1.94 21.60 1.54
N VAL A 439 -2.40 22.85 1.59
CA VAL A 439 -2.09 23.89 0.59
C VAL A 439 -0.97 24.85 1.02
N GLN A 440 -0.47 24.76 2.26
CA GLN A 440 0.59 25.64 2.73
C GLN A 440 1.91 25.35 2.02
N GLN A 441 2.64 26.42 1.69
CA GLN A 441 3.97 26.34 1.08
C GLN A 441 5.07 26.68 2.11
N ASN A 442 5.07 25.92 3.21
CA ASN A 442 6.03 26.09 4.29
C ASN A 442 6.40 24.73 4.94
N ASN A 443 7.27 24.76 5.93
CA ASN A 443 7.80 23.57 6.59
C ASN A 443 6.75 22.77 7.42
N ASP A 444 5.60 23.35 7.71
CA ASP A 444 4.52 22.66 8.43
C ASP A 444 3.81 21.66 7.54
N ASN A 445 3.77 21.92 6.22
CA ASN A 445 3.22 21.01 5.23
C ASN A 445 4.24 19.89 4.92
N PRO A 446 4.00 18.63 5.32
CA PRO A 446 4.99 17.58 5.22
C PRO A 446 5.33 17.19 3.77
N VAL A 447 4.40 17.28 2.82
CA VAL A 447 4.71 16.98 1.41
C VAL A 447 5.55 18.10 0.80
N TYR A 448 5.19 19.36 1.08
CA TYR A 448 5.98 20.51 0.64
C TYR A 448 7.42 20.43 1.18
N TYR A 449 7.59 20.11 2.46
CA TYR A 449 8.89 20.00 3.10
C TYR A 449 9.83 18.99 2.42
N VAL A 450 9.29 17.82 2.06
CA VAL A 450 10.07 16.78 1.37
C VAL A 450 10.35 17.17 -0.09
N GLN A 451 9.36 17.68 -0.80
CA GLN A 451 9.51 18.12 -2.18
C GLN A 451 10.49 19.31 -2.29
N TYR A 452 10.44 20.23 -1.33
CA TYR A 452 11.36 21.37 -1.28
C TYR A 452 12.81 20.93 -1.07
N ALA A 453 13.07 19.91 -0.25
CA ALA A 453 14.42 19.33 -0.12
C ALA A 453 14.93 18.83 -1.49
N HIS A 454 14.12 18.09 -2.24
CA HIS A 454 14.49 17.61 -3.57
C HIS A 454 14.73 18.76 -4.55
N ALA A 455 13.82 19.73 -4.65
CA ALA A 455 13.93 20.87 -5.56
C ALA A 455 15.18 21.74 -5.25
N ARG A 456 15.48 21.94 -3.95
CA ARG A 456 16.67 22.67 -3.49
C ARG A 456 17.96 21.97 -3.93
N ILE A 457 18.02 20.62 -3.83
CA ILE A 457 19.17 19.86 -4.35
C ILE A 457 19.27 20.01 -5.87
N CYS A 458 18.17 19.91 -6.59
CA CYS A 458 18.15 20.07 -8.04
C CYS A 458 18.69 21.45 -8.46
N SER A 459 18.36 22.50 -7.72
CA SER A 459 18.89 23.85 -7.94
C SER A 459 20.42 23.93 -7.73
N VAL A 460 20.96 23.27 -6.70
CA VAL A 460 22.41 23.19 -6.47
C VAL A 460 23.10 22.45 -7.61
N LEU A 461 22.56 21.32 -8.05
CA LEU A 461 23.12 20.54 -9.16
C LEU A 461 23.07 21.32 -10.49
N ALA A 462 21.99 22.06 -10.74
CA ALA A 462 21.87 22.93 -11.90
C ALA A 462 22.90 24.06 -11.87
N ALA A 463 23.14 24.69 -10.71
CA ALA A 463 24.16 25.70 -10.54
C ALA A 463 25.59 25.17 -10.71
N TRP A 464 25.84 23.91 -10.38
CA TRP A 464 27.12 23.26 -10.67
C TRP A 464 27.31 23.04 -12.18
N GLY A 465 26.29 22.67 -12.94
CA GLY A 465 26.30 22.53 -14.39
C GLY A 465 27.07 21.33 -14.95
N GLY A 466 27.60 20.44 -14.09
CA GLY A 466 28.29 19.23 -14.51
C GLY A 466 27.36 18.03 -14.72
N ALA A 467 27.88 16.98 -15.35
CA ALA A 467 27.13 15.74 -15.57
C ALA A 467 27.13 14.87 -14.31
N ARG A 468 25.94 14.33 -13.92
CA ARG A 468 25.79 13.51 -12.70
C ARG A 468 26.65 12.26 -12.68
N GLU A 469 26.94 11.68 -13.85
CA GLU A 469 27.79 10.49 -14.02
C GLU A 469 29.21 10.72 -13.49
N GLN A 470 29.72 11.94 -13.55
CA GLN A 470 31.03 12.32 -13.02
C GLN A 470 31.12 12.13 -11.50
N LEU A 471 29.99 12.16 -10.79
CA LEU A 471 29.92 12.02 -9.35
C LEU A 471 30.04 10.56 -8.85
N GLN A 472 29.96 9.58 -9.73
CA GLN A 472 30.01 8.15 -9.38
C GLN A 472 31.41 7.68 -8.95
N THR A 473 32.46 8.34 -9.42
CA THR A 473 33.87 7.93 -9.24
C THR A 473 34.71 8.92 -8.42
N VAL A 474 34.07 9.95 -7.85
CA VAL A 474 34.79 10.99 -7.08
C VAL A 474 35.35 10.43 -5.77
N ASP A 475 36.40 11.06 -5.27
CA ASP A 475 36.92 10.80 -3.93
C ASP A 475 35.93 11.34 -2.87
N LEU A 476 35.45 10.43 -2.00
CA LEU A 476 34.47 10.70 -0.96
C LEU A 476 35.13 10.93 0.43
N SER A 477 36.46 10.79 0.52
CA SER A 477 37.22 10.96 1.78
C SER A 477 37.01 12.32 2.47
N PRO A 478 36.66 13.42 1.77
CA PRO A 478 36.39 14.70 2.43
C PRO A 478 35.09 14.75 3.25
N LEU A 479 34.17 13.75 3.11
CA LEU A 479 32.87 13.70 3.81
C LEU A 479 33.04 13.22 5.26
N GLN A 480 33.64 14.03 6.13
CA GLN A 480 33.93 13.69 7.53
C GLN A 480 32.98 14.36 8.54
N GLY A 481 32.26 15.43 8.13
CA GLY A 481 31.40 16.20 9.01
C GLY A 481 30.22 15.39 9.58
N PRO A 482 29.77 15.69 10.80
CA PRO A 482 28.69 14.92 11.46
C PRO A 482 27.36 14.93 10.68
N GLN A 483 27.04 16.03 10.00
CA GLN A 483 25.84 16.14 9.16
C GLN A 483 25.95 15.28 7.90
N ALA A 484 27.14 15.25 7.25
CA ALA A 484 27.39 14.35 6.13
C ALA A 484 27.24 12.88 6.54
N GLN A 485 27.81 12.52 7.70
CA GLN A 485 27.70 11.17 8.26
C GLN A 485 26.25 10.81 8.63
N ALA A 486 25.44 11.77 9.08
CA ALA A 486 24.01 11.54 9.33
C ALA A 486 23.26 11.21 8.04
N LEU A 487 23.50 11.94 6.96
CA LEU A 487 22.92 11.65 5.64
C LEU A 487 23.35 10.27 5.12
N LEU A 488 24.64 9.93 5.20
CA LEU A 488 25.15 8.62 4.77
C LEU A 488 24.43 7.46 5.49
N ARG A 489 24.23 7.57 6.82
CA ARG A 489 23.47 6.55 7.57
C ARG A 489 22.02 6.44 7.13
N LEU A 490 21.35 7.57 6.87
CA LEU A 490 19.98 7.56 6.37
C LEU A 490 19.88 6.91 4.99
N LEU A 491 20.75 7.29 4.06
CA LEU A 491 20.80 6.69 2.73
C LEU A 491 21.02 5.18 2.80
N ALA A 492 21.89 4.72 3.71
CA ALA A 492 22.16 3.31 3.94
C ALA A 492 20.96 2.53 4.48
N ARG A 493 20.06 3.18 5.24
CA ARG A 493 18.87 2.58 5.85
C ARG A 493 17.72 2.38 4.85
N TYR A 494 17.71 3.11 3.74
CA TYR A 494 16.59 3.10 2.77
C TYR A 494 16.17 1.70 2.31
N PRO A 495 17.07 0.78 1.89
CA PRO A 495 16.66 -0.56 1.47
C PRO A 495 15.96 -1.38 2.56
N GLU A 496 16.38 -1.21 3.82
CA GLU A 496 15.74 -1.87 4.97
C GLU A 496 14.34 -1.28 5.26
N VAL A 497 14.19 0.03 5.13
CA VAL A 497 12.87 0.70 5.24
C VAL A 497 11.90 0.13 4.21
N LEU A 498 12.33 -0.04 2.95
CA LEU A 498 11.47 -0.59 1.90
C LEU A 498 11.08 -2.05 2.18
N SER A 499 12.05 -2.86 2.59
CA SER A 499 11.81 -4.28 2.90
C SER A 499 10.80 -4.44 4.05
N ASN A 500 10.99 -3.69 5.14
CA ASN A 500 10.09 -3.74 6.29
C ASN A 500 8.71 -3.18 5.94
N ALA A 501 8.65 -2.03 5.24
CA ALA A 501 7.39 -1.43 4.82
C ALA A 501 6.58 -2.36 3.89
N ALA A 502 7.24 -3.11 3.02
CA ALA A 502 6.58 -4.10 2.16
C ALA A 502 6.09 -5.33 2.94
N ALA A 503 6.89 -5.82 3.90
CA ALA A 503 6.54 -6.97 4.74
C ALA A 503 5.33 -6.67 5.64
N ASP A 504 5.25 -5.46 6.19
CA ASP A 504 4.23 -5.02 7.14
C ASP A 504 3.06 -4.27 6.47
N PHE A 505 3.06 -4.13 5.13
CA PHE A 505 2.10 -3.31 4.38
C PHE A 505 1.98 -1.88 4.92
N ALA A 506 3.12 -1.26 5.23
CA ALA A 506 3.25 -0.02 6.00
C ALA A 506 3.85 1.15 5.18
N PRO A 507 3.16 1.69 4.16
CA PRO A 507 3.70 2.79 3.33
C PRO A 507 3.96 4.07 4.14
N HIS A 508 3.36 4.25 5.32
CA HIS A 508 3.63 5.36 6.23
C HIS A 508 5.08 5.38 6.73
N ASP A 509 5.77 4.24 6.82
CA ASP A 509 7.17 4.19 7.23
C ASP A 509 8.08 4.83 6.18
N VAL A 510 7.72 4.74 4.89
CA VAL A 510 8.42 5.46 3.82
C VAL A 510 8.19 6.98 3.97
N SER A 511 6.97 7.43 4.27
CA SER A 511 6.69 8.85 4.46
C SER A 511 7.46 9.43 5.66
N PHE A 512 7.57 8.68 6.76
CA PHE A 512 8.36 9.08 7.93
C PHE A 512 9.84 9.16 7.60
N TYR A 513 10.37 8.15 6.92
CA TYR A 513 11.74 8.13 6.47
C TYR A 513 12.08 9.32 5.56
N LEU A 514 11.22 9.64 4.59
CA LEU A 514 11.43 10.78 3.68
C LEU A 514 11.47 12.11 4.43
N ARG A 515 10.63 12.30 5.43
CA ARG A 515 10.65 13.51 6.28
C ARG A 515 11.95 13.60 7.08
N GLU A 516 12.42 12.49 7.63
CA GLU A 516 13.69 12.41 8.36
C GLU A 516 14.88 12.71 7.43
N LEU A 517 14.89 12.16 6.22
CA LEU A 517 15.93 12.40 5.21
C LEU A 517 15.93 13.88 4.76
N ALA A 518 14.75 14.45 4.53
CA ALA A 518 14.62 15.88 4.19
C ALA A 518 15.13 16.78 5.31
N ALA A 519 14.80 16.49 6.58
CA ALA A 519 15.28 17.24 7.74
C ALA A 519 16.80 17.18 7.86
N ALA A 520 17.40 16.00 7.70
CA ALA A 520 18.86 15.83 7.72
C ALA A 520 19.53 16.59 6.58
N TYR A 521 18.92 16.61 5.38
CA TYR A 521 19.43 17.39 4.26
C TYR A 521 19.37 18.91 4.54
N HIS A 522 18.26 19.42 5.06
CA HIS A 522 18.16 20.84 5.40
C HIS A 522 19.23 21.25 6.43
N SER A 523 19.42 20.44 7.48
CA SER A 523 20.48 20.65 8.46
C SER A 523 21.88 20.62 7.84
N TYR A 524 22.12 19.70 6.90
CA TYR A 524 23.40 19.65 6.17
C TYR A 524 23.61 20.89 5.31
N TYR A 525 22.58 21.32 4.57
CA TYR A 525 22.65 22.48 3.68
C TYR A 525 22.90 23.79 4.44
N ASP A 526 22.33 23.92 5.63
CA ASP A 526 22.51 25.12 6.48
C ASP A 526 23.90 25.15 7.13
N ALA A 527 24.50 23.97 7.40
CA ALA A 527 25.82 23.86 8.03
C ALA A 527 26.98 23.90 7.02
N GLU A 528 26.77 23.42 5.78
CA GLU A 528 27.85 23.13 4.84
C GLU A 528 27.60 23.75 3.46
N ARG A 529 28.49 24.70 3.05
CA ARG A 529 28.43 25.24 1.69
C ARG A 529 28.84 24.18 0.66
N ILE A 530 27.94 23.78 -0.25
CA ILE A 530 28.20 22.71 -1.22
C ILE A 530 29.14 23.15 -2.34
N LEU A 531 28.84 24.28 -2.96
CA LEU A 531 29.65 24.86 -4.04
C LEU A 531 30.80 25.67 -3.47
N VAL A 532 31.90 24.99 -3.13
CA VAL A 532 33.17 25.58 -2.64
C VAL A 532 34.23 25.59 -3.74
N ASP A 533 35.33 26.31 -3.51
CA ASP A 533 36.42 26.42 -4.49
C ASP A 533 37.26 25.14 -4.59
N ASP A 534 37.48 24.45 -3.46
CA ASP A 534 38.15 23.14 -3.45
C ASP A 534 37.39 22.10 -4.28
N PRO A 535 37.95 21.63 -5.41
CA PRO A 535 37.26 20.71 -6.30
C PRO A 535 37.02 19.34 -5.68
N LEU A 536 37.89 18.83 -4.82
CA LEU A 536 37.72 17.52 -4.17
C LEU A 536 36.54 17.56 -3.21
N LEU A 537 36.53 18.54 -2.31
CA LEU A 537 35.44 18.71 -1.35
C LEU A 537 34.10 19.03 -2.05
N LYS A 538 34.14 19.89 -3.09
CA LYS A 538 32.94 20.21 -3.89
C LYS A 538 32.34 18.97 -4.52
N HIS A 539 33.12 18.14 -5.21
CA HIS A 539 32.60 16.94 -5.87
C HIS A 539 32.12 15.90 -4.88
N ALA A 540 32.78 15.71 -3.74
CA ALA A 540 32.31 14.84 -2.68
C ALA A 540 30.93 15.30 -2.13
N ARG A 541 30.77 16.62 -1.86
CA ARG A 541 29.51 17.20 -1.40
C ARG A 541 28.40 17.09 -2.45
N LEU A 542 28.70 17.30 -3.73
CA LEU A 542 27.78 17.12 -4.84
C LEU A 542 27.33 15.67 -4.96
N ALA A 543 28.21 14.69 -4.80
CA ALA A 543 27.87 13.28 -4.81
C ALA A 543 26.87 12.93 -3.67
N LEU A 544 27.12 13.47 -2.46
CA LEU A 544 26.23 13.25 -1.31
C LEU A 544 24.82 13.80 -1.57
N VAL A 545 24.71 15.05 -2.04
CA VAL A 545 23.39 15.64 -2.28
C VAL A 545 22.69 15.02 -3.50
N ALA A 546 23.44 14.63 -4.54
CA ALA A 546 22.87 13.92 -5.70
C ALA A 546 22.27 12.56 -5.29
N ALA A 547 22.98 11.79 -4.44
CA ALA A 547 22.46 10.55 -3.88
C ALA A 547 21.22 10.80 -2.99
N THR A 548 21.22 11.88 -2.20
CA THR A 548 20.06 12.28 -1.38
C THR A 548 18.85 12.60 -2.25
N ALA A 549 19.02 13.38 -3.34
CA ALA A 549 17.94 13.66 -4.29
C ALA A 549 17.40 12.38 -4.94
N GLN A 550 18.28 11.44 -5.30
CA GLN A 550 17.86 10.16 -5.89
C GLN A 550 16.98 9.35 -4.93
N VAL A 551 17.35 9.26 -3.66
CA VAL A 551 16.56 8.51 -2.66
C VAL A 551 15.25 9.22 -2.33
N LEU A 552 15.24 10.57 -2.22
CA LEU A 552 14.00 11.35 -2.08
C LEU A 552 13.06 11.09 -3.26
N HIS A 553 13.58 11.14 -4.49
CA HIS A 553 12.80 10.85 -5.70
C HIS A 553 12.23 9.43 -5.68
N ASN A 554 13.05 8.42 -5.37
CA ASN A 554 12.62 7.02 -5.34
C ASN A 554 11.51 6.80 -4.30
N GLY A 555 11.67 7.33 -3.09
CA GLY A 555 10.67 7.19 -2.03
C GLY A 555 9.36 7.92 -2.33
N LEU A 556 9.42 9.13 -2.89
CA LEU A 556 8.23 9.87 -3.34
C LEU A 556 7.52 9.10 -4.45
N ALA A 557 8.24 8.55 -5.43
CA ALA A 557 7.66 7.76 -6.52
C ALA A 557 6.94 6.50 -6.02
N LEU A 558 7.48 5.81 -5.00
CA LEU A 558 6.80 4.67 -4.36
C LEU A 558 5.45 5.07 -3.73
N LEU A 559 5.38 6.27 -3.16
CA LEU A 559 4.13 6.82 -2.63
C LEU A 559 3.21 7.39 -3.73
N GLY A 560 3.66 7.40 -5.00
CA GLY A 560 2.94 8.01 -6.13
C GLY A 560 2.86 9.53 -6.04
N VAL A 561 3.86 10.14 -5.41
CA VAL A 561 4.02 11.60 -5.22
C VAL A 561 5.14 12.08 -6.12
N SER A 562 4.98 13.25 -6.75
CA SER A 562 5.99 13.80 -7.64
C SER A 562 7.21 14.34 -6.86
N ALA A 563 8.36 14.34 -7.51
CA ALA A 563 9.59 14.97 -7.02
C ALA A 563 9.96 16.15 -7.94
N PRO A 564 9.40 17.35 -7.70
CA PRO A 564 9.61 18.50 -8.57
C PRO A 564 11.07 18.94 -8.57
N VAL A 565 11.57 19.37 -9.72
CA VAL A 565 12.93 19.89 -9.87
C VAL A 565 13.02 21.38 -9.50
N LYS A 566 11.89 22.06 -9.42
CA LYS A 566 11.75 23.47 -9.06
C LYS A 566 10.43 23.69 -8.32
N MET A 567 10.46 24.49 -7.27
CA MET A 567 9.28 24.94 -6.50
C MET A 567 9.36 26.45 -6.27
#